data_5963160671f7f3cf6520cb5bc044ddbf
#
_entry.id   5963160671f7f3cf6520cb5bc044ddbf
#
_cell.length_a   1.000
_cell.length_b   1.000
_cell.length_c   1.000
_cell.angle_alpha   90.00
_cell.angle_beta   90.00
_cell.angle_gamma   90.00
#
_symmetry.space_group_name_H-M   'P 1'
#
loop_
_entity.id
_entity.type
_entity.pdbx_description
1 polymer ?
#
loop_
_entity_poly.entity_id
_entity_poly.type
_entity_poly.pdbx_seq_one_letter_code
_entity_poly.pdbx_strand_id
1 'polypeptide(L)'
;MHMQRYSSAAIMNLHRSFLARQTPIMKTKMVNPFIESKKACDVFINHRGIDTKRTIATLLYDHLSWLNLQPFLDNKNMKPGDKLFDNIDNAIRNCKIGITVFSPNYCKSYFCLHELALFMESKKKVIPIFCDIKPSELRVVNNGNVPLKDLERFNLALEEAKYTVGLTFNSSKGNLSDVVKNASEIVIESLIEMESEQKMIKSSRNTPMAL
;
A
#
# COMPACT_ATOMS: atom_id res chain seq x y z
N MET A 1 -13.28 9.75 -20.71
CA MET A 1 -12.78 10.40 -19.49
C MET A 1 -11.27 10.56 -19.64
N HIS A 2 -10.76 11.76 -19.93
CA HIS A 2 -9.33 12.02 -20.17
C HIS A 2 -8.60 12.01 -18.81
N MET A 3 -7.86 10.94 -18.51
CA MET A 3 -6.87 10.97 -17.42
C MET A 3 -5.73 11.91 -17.83
N GLN A 4 -5.67 13.05 -17.19
CA GLN A 4 -4.58 14.02 -17.35
C GLN A 4 -3.33 13.42 -16.70
N ARG A 5 -2.39 12.94 -17.51
CA ARG A 5 -1.09 12.44 -17.04
C ARG A 5 -0.23 13.66 -16.68
N TYR A 6 0.10 13.80 -15.43
CA TYR A 6 1.05 14.82 -14.99
C TYR A 6 2.45 14.51 -15.55
N SER A 7 3.19 15.53 -15.97
CA SER A 7 4.58 15.35 -16.39
C SER A 7 5.46 14.97 -15.19
N SER A 8 6.55 14.23 -15.42
CA SER A 8 7.52 13.88 -14.36
C SER A 8 8.00 15.10 -13.55
N ALA A 9 8.10 16.27 -14.17
CA ALA A 9 8.43 17.51 -13.50
C ALA A 9 7.31 17.99 -12.56
N ALA A 10 6.05 17.83 -12.93
CA ALA A 10 4.91 18.18 -12.10
C ALA A 10 4.82 17.25 -10.87
N ILE A 11 5.07 15.96 -11.04
CA ILE A 11 5.13 14.97 -9.94
C ILE A 11 6.28 15.30 -8.99
N MET A 12 7.46 15.64 -9.51
CA MET A 12 8.61 16.07 -8.69
C MET A 12 8.32 17.35 -7.90
N ASN A 13 7.63 18.31 -8.50
CA ASN A 13 7.25 19.56 -7.81
C ASN A 13 6.16 19.30 -6.75
N LEU A 14 5.18 18.44 -7.03
CA LEU A 14 4.18 18.02 -6.07
C LEU A 14 4.82 17.25 -4.90
N HIS A 15 5.77 16.37 -5.20
CA HIS A 15 6.54 15.64 -4.20
C HIS A 15 7.38 16.59 -3.32
N ARG A 16 8.10 17.56 -3.90
CA ARG A 16 8.81 18.61 -3.14
C ARG A 16 7.86 19.42 -2.24
N SER A 17 6.68 19.76 -2.74
CA SER A 17 5.65 20.48 -1.98
C SER A 17 5.09 19.61 -0.84
N PHE A 18 4.92 18.31 -1.05
CA PHE A 18 4.50 17.35 -0.04
C PHE A 18 5.55 17.22 1.07
N LEU A 19 6.83 17.04 0.72
CA LEU A 19 7.94 16.95 1.66
C LEU A 19 8.15 18.24 2.46
N ALA A 20 8.07 19.41 1.82
CA ALA A 20 8.21 20.70 2.47
C ALA A 20 7.12 20.95 3.54
N ARG A 21 5.96 20.29 3.40
CA ARG A 21 4.86 20.38 4.39
C ARG A 21 5.03 19.40 5.55
N GLN A 22 5.88 18.40 5.42
CA GLN A 22 6.17 17.40 6.46
C GLN A 22 7.38 17.74 7.32
N THR A 23 8.17 18.78 6.98
CA THR A 23 9.27 19.22 7.84
C THR A 23 8.70 19.86 9.10
N PRO A 24 8.87 19.27 10.29
CA PRO A 24 8.47 19.93 11.52
C PRO A 24 9.41 21.11 11.77
N ILE A 25 8.82 22.29 11.97
CA ILE A 25 9.53 23.41 12.62
C ILE A 25 10.06 22.83 13.94
N MET A 26 11.38 22.79 14.11
CA MET A 26 12.03 22.42 15.36
C MET A 26 11.55 23.32 16.48
N LYS A 27 10.47 22.92 17.16
CA LYS A 27 10.19 23.35 18.53
C LYS A 27 10.70 22.23 19.42
N THR A 28 11.85 22.47 20.05
CA THR A 28 12.40 21.67 21.13
C THR A 28 11.39 21.59 22.27
N LYS A 29 10.49 20.59 22.21
CA LYS A 29 9.78 20.10 23.38
C LYS A 29 10.50 18.85 23.82
N MET A 30 10.97 18.82 25.06
CA MET A 30 11.44 17.59 25.73
C MET A 30 10.35 16.53 25.58
N VAL A 31 10.59 15.59 24.71
CA VAL A 31 9.70 14.45 24.46
C VAL A 31 10.15 13.36 25.40
N ASN A 32 9.23 12.91 26.25
CA ASN A 32 9.38 11.77 27.14
C ASN A 32 9.81 10.53 26.33
N PRO A 33 10.97 9.91 26.59
CA PRO A 33 11.54 8.87 25.71
C PRO A 33 10.78 7.54 25.71
N PHE A 34 9.66 7.45 26.43
CA PHE A 34 8.85 6.23 26.55
C PHE A 34 7.54 6.21 25.74
N ILE A 35 7.23 7.25 24.98
CA ILE A 35 6.15 7.17 23.97
C ILE A 35 6.83 6.87 22.65
N GLU A 36 7.00 5.59 22.35
CA GLU A 36 7.26 5.12 21.00
C GLU A 36 6.11 5.64 20.11
N SER A 37 6.34 6.75 19.42
CA SER A 37 5.39 7.26 18.44
C SER A 37 5.24 6.15 17.41
N LYS A 38 4.06 5.51 17.38
CA LYS A 38 3.70 4.47 16.42
C LYS A 38 4.09 4.99 15.05
N LYS A 39 5.15 4.44 14.47
CA LYS A 39 5.74 4.92 13.22
C LYS A 39 4.62 4.93 12.18
N ALA A 40 4.27 6.11 11.65
CA ALA A 40 3.20 6.23 10.67
C ALA A 40 3.54 5.32 9.48
N CYS A 41 2.58 4.53 9.03
CA CYS A 41 2.70 3.72 7.82
C CYS A 41 1.98 4.44 6.68
N ASP A 42 2.69 4.81 5.63
CA ASP A 42 2.07 5.39 4.44
C ASP A 42 1.58 4.29 3.50
N VAL A 43 2.41 3.27 3.29
CA VAL A 43 2.17 2.22 2.30
C VAL A 43 2.48 0.86 2.88
N PHE A 44 1.55 -0.09 2.79
CA PHE A 44 1.80 -1.48 3.10
C PHE A 44 1.98 -2.28 1.80
N ILE A 45 3.05 -3.08 1.72
CA ILE A 45 3.38 -3.90 0.54
C ILE A 45 3.01 -5.36 0.84
N ASN A 46 1.87 -5.80 0.31
CA ASN A 46 1.42 -7.18 0.38
C ASN A 46 1.97 -7.96 -0.82
N HIS A 47 2.68 -9.05 -0.56
CA HIS A 47 3.32 -9.83 -1.62
C HIS A 47 3.57 -11.29 -1.22
N ARG A 48 3.74 -12.17 -2.19
CA ARG A 48 4.19 -13.54 -1.94
C ARG A 48 5.71 -13.61 -1.90
N GLY A 49 6.29 -13.84 -0.71
CA GLY A 49 7.73 -13.75 -0.47
C GLY A 49 8.58 -14.66 -1.36
N ILE A 50 8.13 -15.90 -1.65
CA ILE A 50 8.90 -16.82 -2.50
C ILE A 50 8.99 -16.36 -3.95
N ASP A 51 8.04 -15.55 -4.43
CA ASP A 51 7.98 -15.07 -5.82
C ASP A 51 8.68 -13.72 -5.98
N THR A 52 8.45 -12.78 -5.05
CA THR A 52 8.71 -11.36 -5.31
C THR A 52 9.56 -10.65 -4.26
N LYS A 53 9.95 -11.35 -3.14
CA LYS A 53 10.71 -10.74 -2.05
C LYS A 53 12.04 -10.14 -2.50
N ARG A 54 12.81 -10.88 -3.34
CA ARG A 54 14.15 -10.49 -3.79
C ARG A 54 14.14 -9.59 -5.04
N THR A 55 12.97 -9.23 -5.52
CA THR A 55 12.75 -8.47 -6.74
C THR A 55 11.87 -7.26 -6.46
N ILE A 56 10.66 -7.24 -7.00
CA ILE A 56 9.77 -6.08 -7.00
C ILE A 56 9.43 -5.57 -5.59
N ALA A 57 9.18 -6.46 -4.60
CA ALA A 57 8.75 -6.03 -3.27
C ALA A 57 9.85 -5.25 -2.52
N THR A 58 11.10 -5.75 -2.55
CA THR A 58 12.23 -5.04 -1.92
C THR A 58 12.54 -3.73 -2.64
N LEU A 59 12.51 -3.72 -3.98
CA LEU A 59 12.77 -2.49 -4.75
C LEU A 59 11.69 -1.43 -4.54
N LEU A 60 10.41 -1.82 -4.43
CA LEU A 60 9.33 -0.92 -4.03
C LEU A 60 9.59 -0.31 -2.65
N TYR A 61 9.91 -1.15 -1.67
CA TYR A 61 10.21 -0.69 -0.33
C TYR A 61 11.36 0.33 -0.31
N ASP A 62 12.47 -0.01 -0.96
CA ASP A 62 13.67 0.83 -0.97
C ASP A 62 13.40 2.14 -1.73
N HIS A 63 12.68 2.11 -2.86
CA HIS A 63 12.35 3.29 -3.66
C HIS A 63 11.36 4.21 -2.92
N LEU A 64 10.30 3.67 -2.31
CA LEU A 64 9.36 4.44 -1.49
C LEU A 64 10.05 5.06 -0.27
N SER A 65 10.96 4.33 0.37
CA SER A 65 11.77 4.86 1.48
C SER A 65 12.68 6.00 1.02
N TRP A 66 13.29 5.87 -0.16
CA TRP A 66 14.11 6.93 -0.76
C TRP A 66 13.28 8.20 -1.06
N LEU A 67 12.00 8.04 -1.39
CA LEU A 67 11.03 9.12 -1.57
C LEU A 67 10.51 9.69 -0.23
N ASN A 68 11.12 9.32 0.91
CA ASN A 68 10.74 9.69 2.28
C ASN A 68 9.33 9.27 2.70
N LEU A 69 8.75 8.28 2.04
CA LEU A 69 7.54 7.61 2.52
C LEU A 69 7.90 6.57 3.60
N GLN A 70 6.90 6.13 4.36
CA GLN A 70 7.04 5.11 5.39
C GLN A 70 6.40 3.79 4.90
N PRO A 71 7.10 2.99 4.04
CA PRO A 71 6.57 1.71 3.62
C PRO A 71 6.68 0.68 4.73
N PHE A 72 5.72 -0.25 4.76
CA PHE A 72 5.78 -1.47 5.56
C PHE A 72 5.98 -2.68 4.64
N LEU A 73 6.97 -3.47 4.96
CA LEU A 73 7.24 -4.76 4.35
C LEU A 73 7.63 -5.72 5.47
N ASP A 74 6.97 -6.87 5.58
CA ASP A 74 7.08 -7.81 6.70
C ASP A 74 8.53 -8.08 7.13
N ASN A 75 9.36 -8.52 6.23
CA ASN A 75 10.75 -8.89 6.49
C ASN A 75 11.71 -7.71 6.75
N LYS A 76 11.27 -6.48 6.56
CA LYS A 76 12.03 -5.25 6.86
C LYS A 76 11.60 -4.60 8.16
N ASN A 77 10.32 -4.71 8.50
CA ASN A 77 9.72 -4.00 9.62
C ASN A 77 9.43 -4.87 10.84
N MET A 78 9.42 -6.20 10.69
CA MET A 78 9.20 -7.13 11.79
C MET A 78 10.51 -7.72 12.32
N LYS A 79 10.52 -8.00 13.63
CA LYS A 79 11.68 -8.58 14.33
C LYS A 79 11.34 -9.98 14.85
N PRO A 80 12.35 -10.85 15.04
CA PRO A 80 12.16 -12.11 15.74
C PRO A 80 11.53 -11.87 17.13
N GLY A 81 10.43 -12.61 17.42
CA GLY A 81 9.64 -12.46 18.64
C GLY A 81 8.40 -11.60 18.49
N ASP A 82 8.23 -10.86 17.41
CA ASP A 82 7.01 -10.13 17.12
C ASP A 82 5.85 -11.09 16.86
N LYS A 83 4.65 -10.73 17.36
CA LYS A 83 3.42 -11.45 17.04
C LYS A 83 2.99 -11.12 15.61
N LEU A 84 3.07 -12.13 14.74
CA LEU A 84 2.90 -11.96 13.31
C LEU A 84 1.58 -11.27 12.92
N PHE A 85 0.44 -11.86 13.31
CA PHE A 85 -0.88 -11.31 12.95
C PHE A 85 -1.14 -9.95 13.57
N ASP A 86 -0.86 -9.77 14.86
CA ASP A 86 -1.12 -8.51 15.55
C ASP A 86 -0.38 -7.33 14.88
N ASN A 87 0.88 -7.56 14.49
CA ASN A 87 1.69 -6.52 13.85
C ASN A 87 1.25 -6.24 12.41
N ILE A 88 0.95 -7.27 11.63
CA ILE A 88 0.46 -7.15 10.26
C ILE A 88 -0.90 -6.44 10.24
N ASP A 89 -1.86 -6.90 11.04
CA ASP A 89 -3.19 -6.32 11.12
C ASP A 89 -3.15 -4.85 11.55
N ASN A 90 -2.31 -4.54 12.55
CA ASN A 90 -2.11 -3.17 12.98
C ASN A 90 -1.46 -2.31 11.89
N ALA A 91 -0.48 -2.83 11.16
CA ALA A 91 0.17 -2.10 10.08
C ALA A 91 -0.82 -1.79 8.95
N ILE A 92 -1.64 -2.77 8.54
CA ILE A 92 -2.67 -2.59 7.51
C ILE A 92 -3.72 -1.56 7.95
N ARG A 93 -4.24 -1.67 9.19
CA ARG A 93 -5.25 -0.71 9.70
C ARG A 93 -4.71 0.72 9.78
N ASN A 94 -3.43 0.89 10.05
CA ASN A 94 -2.80 2.20 10.21
C ASN A 94 -2.15 2.75 8.92
N CYS A 95 -1.95 1.94 7.87
CA CYS A 95 -1.44 2.44 6.60
C CYS A 95 -2.49 3.30 5.88
N LYS A 96 -2.02 4.14 4.97
CA LYS A 96 -2.89 4.95 4.11
C LYS A 96 -3.30 4.19 2.85
N ILE A 97 -2.35 3.48 2.24
CA ILE A 97 -2.50 2.78 0.96
C ILE A 97 -1.91 1.38 1.06
N GLY A 98 -2.51 0.40 0.37
CA GLY A 98 -1.95 -0.91 0.11
C GLY A 98 -1.41 -1.03 -1.31
N ILE A 99 -0.23 -1.63 -1.48
CA ILE A 99 0.21 -2.18 -2.76
C ILE A 99 0.11 -3.69 -2.65
N THR A 100 -0.60 -4.33 -3.59
CA THR A 100 -0.68 -5.79 -3.63
C THR A 100 0.01 -6.32 -4.88
N VAL A 101 1.10 -7.07 -4.70
CA VAL A 101 1.86 -7.70 -5.77
C VAL A 101 1.35 -9.12 -5.97
N PHE A 102 0.43 -9.29 -6.90
CA PHE A 102 -0.07 -10.60 -7.32
C PHE A 102 1.00 -11.32 -8.15
N SER A 103 1.21 -12.60 -7.84
CA SER A 103 2.19 -13.46 -8.49
C SER A 103 1.66 -14.91 -8.56
N PRO A 104 2.28 -15.83 -9.32
CA PRO A 104 1.75 -17.19 -9.54
C PRO A 104 1.45 -18.00 -8.27
N ASN A 105 2.17 -17.77 -7.17
CA ASN A 105 1.91 -18.44 -5.89
C ASN A 105 1.18 -17.58 -4.85
N TYR A 106 0.75 -16.38 -5.21
CA TYR A 106 0.09 -15.45 -4.28
C TYR A 106 -1.16 -16.08 -3.63
N CYS A 107 -2.06 -16.62 -4.45
CA CYS A 107 -3.32 -17.20 -3.99
C CYS A 107 -3.18 -18.54 -3.22
N LYS A 108 -1.97 -19.09 -3.13
CA LYS A 108 -1.66 -20.24 -2.29
C LYS A 108 -1.29 -19.88 -0.86
N SER A 109 -1.14 -18.58 -0.57
CA SER A 109 -0.72 -18.09 0.73
C SER A 109 -1.91 -17.58 1.53
N TYR A 110 -2.18 -18.24 2.65
CA TYR A 110 -3.18 -17.77 3.61
C TYR A 110 -2.89 -16.32 4.05
N PHE A 111 -1.63 -16.00 4.39
CA PHE A 111 -1.24 -14.66 4.83
C PHE A 111 -1.50 -13.59 3.77
N CYS A 112 -1.09 -13.83 2.51
CA CYS A 112 -1.34 -12.87 1.43
C CYS A 112 -2.84 -12.61 1.23
N LEU A 113 -3.66 -13.66 1.28
CA LEU A 113 -5.12 -13.56 1.16
C LEU A 113 -5.75 -12.86 2.38
N HIS A 114 -5.26 -13.16 3.60
CA HIS A 114 -5.70 -12.50 4.82
C HIS A 114 -5.42 -10.98 4.77
N GLU A 115 -4.21 -10.60 4.38
CA GLU A 115 -3.80 -9.21 4.22
C GLU A 115 -4.68 -8.48 3.19
N LEU A 116 -4.91 -9.10 2.02
CA LEU A 116 -5.78 -8.55 0.98
C LEU A 116 -7.21 -8.34 1.49
N ALA A 117 -7.78 -9.36 2.14
CA ALA A 117 -9.12 -9.26 2.71
C ALA A 117 -9.21 -8.14 3.75
N LEU A 118 -8.19 -7.99 4.59
CA LEU A 118 -8.15 -6.94 5.60
C LEU A 118 -8.05 -5.53 4.99
N PHE A 119 -7.38 -5.36 3.86
CA PHE A 119 -7.39 -4.09 3.11
C PHE A 119 -8.80 -3.72 2.68
N MET A 120 -9.53 -4.66 2.06
CA MET A 120 -10.90 -4.43 1.56
C MET A 120 -11.86 -4.13 2.72
N GLU A 121 -11.82 -4.94 3.78
CA GLU A 121 -12.61 -4.73 5.01
C GLU A 121 -12.32 -3.37 5.67
N SER A 122 -11.08 -2.93 5.64
CA SER A 122 -10.64 -1.63 6.18
C SER A 122 -10.84 -0.47 5.20
N LYS A 123 -11.46 -0.72 4.03
CA LYS A 123 -11.72 0.26 2.96
C LYS A 123 -10.46 1.06 2.57
N LYS A 124 -9.32 0.38 2.51
CA LYS A 124 -8.07 0.99 2.08
C LYS A 124 -7.99 1.02 0.56
N LYS A 125 -7.46 2.11 0.00
CA LYS A 125 -7.10 2.13 -1.42
C LYS A 125 -6.00 1.11 -1.67
N VAL A 126 -6.22 0.20 -2.63
CA VAL A 126 -5.27 -0.84 -3.02
C VAL A 126 -4.82 -0.59 -4.45
N ILE A 127 -3.52 -0.66 -4.68
CA ILE A 127 -2.89 -0.58 -6.00
C ILE A 127 -2.41 -1.97 -6.39
N PRO A 128 -3.10 -2.68 -7.30
CA PRO A 128 -2.70 -3.99 -7.76
C PRO A 128 -1.51 -3.91 -8.71
N ILE A 129 -0.56 -4.83 -8.56
CA ILE A 129 0.51 -5.09 -9.53
C ILE A 129 0.44 -6.57 -9.89
N PHE A 130 0.13 -6.87 -11.14
CA PHE A 130 0.04 -8.24 -11.65
C PHE A 130 1.39 -8.65 -12.25
N CYS A 131 2.16 -9.43 -11.50
CA CYS A 131 3.49 -9.91 -11.86
C CYS A 131 3.39 -11.35 -12.36
N ASP A 132 3.59 -11.55 -13.66
CA ASP A 132 3.52 -12.87 -14.34
C ASP A 132 2.20 -13.62 -14.15
N ILE A 133 1.12 -12.91 -13.88
CA ILE A 133 -0.24 -13.46 -13.70
C ILE A 133 -1.27 -12.46 -14.24
N LYS A 134 -2.36 -12.98 -14.77
CA LYS A 134 -3.50 -12.15 -15.21
C LYS A 134 -4.55 -12.05 -14.09
N PRO A 135 -5.32 -10.95 -14.02
CA PRO A 135 -6.41 -10.83 -13.05
C PRO A 135 -7.39 -12.03 -13.10
N SER A 136 -7.71 -12.53 -14.29
CA SER A 136 -8.60 -13.68 -14.49
C SER A 136 -8.10 -15.01 -13.92
N GLU A 137 -6.80 -15.11 -13.61
CA GLU A 137 -6.18 -16.30 -13.04
C GLU A 137 -6.20 -16.32 -11.50
N LEU A 138 -6.54 -15.18 -10.88
CA LEU A 138 -6.64 -15.08 -9.43
C LEU A 138 -7.83 -15.90 -8.92
N ARG A 139 -7.56 -16.89 -8.09
CA ARG A 139 -8.58 -17.71 -7.41
C ARG A 139 -8.00 -18.30 -6.13
N VAL A 140 -8.81 -18.41 -5.09
CA VAL A 140 -8.40 -19.09 -3.86
C VAL A 140 -8.10 -20.56 -4.17
N VAL A 141 -6.90 -21.00 -3.82
CA VAL A 141 -6.50 -22.41 -3.91
C VAL A 141 -6.79 -23.03 -2.54
N ASN A 142 -7.96 -23.65 -2.41
CA ASN A 142 -8.34 -24.32 -1.17
C ASN A 142 -7.88 -25.80 -1.19
N ASN A 143 -6.74 -26.05 -0.56
CA ASN A 143 -6.21 -27.41 -0.35
C ASN A 143 -6.64 -28.00 1.01
N GLY A 144 -7.80 -27.57 1.55
CA GLY A 144 -8.28 -27.96 2.87
C GLY A 144 -7.67 -27.16 4.03
N ASN A 145 -6.75 -26.24 3.76
CA ASN A 145 -6.03 -25.45 4.78
C ASN A 145 -6.66 -24.09 5.07
N VAL A 146 -7.66 -23.67 4.27
CA VAL A 146 -8.36 -22.41 4.49
C VAL A 146 -9.66 -22.68 5.24
N PRO A 147 -9.86 -22.12 6.45
CA PRO A 147 -11.12 -22.24 7.17
C PRO A 147 -12.29 -21.72 6.32
N LEU A 148 -13.46 -22.38 6.39
CA LEU A 148 -14.64 -21.98 5.61
C LEU A 148 -15.05 -20.50 5.83
N LYS A 149 -14.92 -20.01 7.06
CA LYS A 149 -15.19 -18.61 7.41
C LYS A 149 -14.29 -17.61 6.67
N ASP A 150 -13.07 -18.02 6.31
CA ASP A 150 -12.11 -17.16 5.62
C ASP A 150 -12.23 -17.28 4.09
N LEU A 151 -12.81 -18.39 3.61
CA LEU A 151 -12.92 -18.66 2.17
C LEU A 151 -13.77 -17.62 1.46
N GLU A 152 -14.91 -17.24 2.04
CA GLU A 152 -15.81 -16.24 1.47
C GLU A 152 -15.15 -14.86 1.41
N ARG A 153 -14.55 -14.41 2.53
CA ARG A 153 -13.88 -13.12 2.59
C ARG A 153 -12.69 -13.02 1.63
N PHE A 154 -11.95 -14.13 1.44
CA PHE A 154 -10.83 -14.19 0.49
C PHE A 154 -11.31 -14.13 -0.96
N ASN A 155 -12.40 -14.83 -1.28
CA ASN A 155 -13.00 -14.77 -2.61
C ASN A 155 -13.52 -13.36 -2.92
N LEU A 156 -14.24 -12.73 -2.01
CA LEU A 156 -14.71 -11.35 -2.18
C LEU A 156 -13.57 -10.37 -2.41
N ALA A 157 -12.49 -10.48 -1.61
CA ALA A 157 -11.33 -9.61 -1.76
C ALA A 157 -10.60 -9.81 -3.11
N LEU A 158 -10.47 -11.05 -3.58
CA LEU A 158 -9.89 -11.34 -4.89
C LEU A 158 -10.78 -10.83 -6.03
N GLU A 159 -12.10 -10.96 -5.93
CA GLU A 159 -13.01 -10.42 -6.94
C GLU A 159 -12.90 -8.90 -7.03
N GLU A 160 -12.87 -8.20 -5.91
CA GLU A 160 -12.66 -6.75 -5.90
C GLU A 160 -11.32 -6.37 -6.55
N ALA A 161 -10.24 -7.09 -6.21
CA ALA A 161 -8.92 -6.87 -6.80
C ALA A 161 -8.87 -7.12 -8.31
N LYS A 162 -9.59 -8.13 -8.84
CA LYS A 162 -9.68 -8.42 -10.28
C LYS A 162 -10.27 -7.27 -11.08
N TYR A 163 -11.22 -6.56 -10.51
CA TYR A 163 -11.90 -5.44 -11.16
C TYR A 163 -11.24 -4.08 -10.87
N THR A 164 -10.18 -4.08 -10.06
CA THR A 164 -9.40 -2.85 -9.81
C THR A 164 -8.33 -2.68 -10.88
N VAL A 165 -8.28 -1.49 -11.49
CA VAL A 165 -7.24 -1.17 -12.46
C VAL A 165 -5.87 -1.19 -11.78
N GLY A 166 -4.93 -1.94 -12.33
CA GLY A 166 -3.59 -2.12 -11.78
C GLY A 166 -2.50 -2.09 -12.83
N LEU A 167 -1.26 -2.20 -12.38
CA LEU A 167 -0.08 -2.33 -13.23
C LEU A 167 0.12 -3.80 -13.61
N THR A 168 0.64 -4.03 -14.82
CA THR A 168 1.05 -5.37 -15.26
C THR A 168 2.56 -5.39 -15.45
N PHE A 169 3.18 -6.47 -15.01
CA PHE A 169 4.62 -6.69 -15.16
C PHE A 169 4.90 -8.12 -15.62
N ASN A 170 5.72 -8.25 -16.63
CA ASN A 170 6.23 -9.54 -17.09
C ASN A 170 7.72 -9.62 -16.77
N SER A 171 8.13 -10.55 -15.92
CA SER A 171 9.50 -10.66 -15.42
C SER A 171 10.52 -11.03 -16.51
N SER A 172 10.07 -11.67 -17.61
CA SER A 172 10.95 -12.07 -18.70
C SER A 172 11.18 -10.99 -19.76
N LYS A 173 10.30 -9.97 -19.83
CA LYS A 173 10.32 -8.96 -20.92
C LYS A 173 10.20 -7.53 -20.39
N GLY A 174 9.74 -7.34 -19.17
CA GLY A 174 9.48 -6.04 -18.57
C GLY A 174 10.71 -5.43 -17.92
N ASN A 175 10.72 -4.10 -17.83
CA ASN A 175 11.73 -3.38 -17.07
C ASN A 175 11.22 -3.22 -15.61
N LEU A 176 11.92 -3.83 -14.67
CA LEU A 176 11.55 -3.80 -13.26
C LEU A 176 11.61 -2.38 -12.67
N SER A 177 12.57 -1.55 -13.14
CA SER A 177 12.68 -0.17 -12.70
C SER A 177 11.46 0.66 -13.09
N ASP A 178 10.89 0.42 -14.28
CA ASP A 178 9.73 1.18 -14.76
C ASP A 178 8.48 0.85 -13.94
N VAL A 179 8.23 -0.42 -13.60
CA VAL A 179 7.08 -0.78 -12.78
C VAL A 179 7.21 -0.24 -11.36
N VAL A 180 8.40 -0.26 -10.77
CA VAL A 180 8.66 0.31 -9.44
C VAL A 180 8.43 1.82 -9.45
N LYS A 181 8.95 2.52 -10.46
CA LYS A 181 8.76 3.95 -10.63
C LYS A 181 7.28 4.30 -10.81
N ASN A 182 6.60 3.65 -11.74
CA ASN A 182 5.18 3.90 -12.01
C ASN A 182 4.30 3.62 -10.78
N ALA A 183 4.55 2.53 -10.05
CA ALA A 183 3.82 2.23 -8.81
C ALA A 183 4.04 3.32 -7.76
N SER A 184 5.27 3.81 -7.61
CA SER A 184 5.59 4.87 -6.64
C SER A 184 4.97 6.21 -7.01
N GLU A 185 4.90 6.55 -8.29
CA GLU A 185 4.21 7.74 -8.80
C GLU A 185 2.70 7.67 -8.48
N ILE A 186 2.05 6.53 -8.72
CA ILE A 186 0.63 6.32 -8.39
C ILE A 186 0.38 6.44 -6.87
N VAL A 187 1.30 5.92 -6.04
CA VAL A 187 1.23 6.07 -4.58
C VAL A 187 1.27 7.55 -4.17
N ILE A 188 2.22 8.33 -4.70
CA ILE A 188 2.36 9.75 -4.38
C ILE A 188 1.11 10.52 -4.80
N GLU A 189 0.62 10.32 -6.02
CA GLU A 189 -0.60 10.95 -6.51
C GLU A 189 -1.79 10.63 -5.59
N SER A 190 -1.95 9.35 -5.22
CA SER A 190 -3.02 8.91 -4.33
C SER A 190 -2.93 9.53 -2.93
N LEU A 191 -1.73 9.66 -2.37
CA LEU A 191 -1.54 10.31 -1.07
C LEU A 191 -1.87 11.81 -1.11
N ILE A 192 -1.52 12.50 -2.20
CA ILE A 192 -1.85 13.91 -2.42
C ILE A 192 -3.36 14.11 -2.55
N GLU A 193 -4.04 13.25 -3.32
CA GLU A 193 -5.51 13.26 -3.45
C GLU A 193 -6.18 13.11 -2.08
N MET A 194 -5.80 12.09 -1.30
CA MET A 194 -6.34 11.84 0.03
C MET A 194 -6.13 13.03 0.99
N GLU A 195 -4.98 13.69 0.94
CA GLU A 195 -4.73 14.89 1.76
C GLU A 195 -5.60 16.08 1.35
N SER A 196 -5.82 16.27 0.05
CA SER A 196 -6.65 17.35 -0.47
C SER A 196 -8.12 17.17 -0.09
N GLU A 197 -8.63 15.94 -0.19
CA GLU A 197 -10.00 15.60 0.25
C GLU A 197 -10.20 15.83 1.75
N GLN A 198 -9.23 15.41 2.58
CA GLN A 198 -9.29 15.63 4.03
C GLN A 198 -9.31 17.12 4.39
N LYS A 199 -8.60 17.95 3.63
CA LYS A 199 -8.61 19.41 3.84
C LYS A 199 -9.94 20.03 3.47
N MET A 200 -10.54 19.63 2.35
CA MET A 200 -11.85 20.09 1.92
C MET A 200 -12.94 19.75 2.95
N ILE A 201 -12.93 18.50 3.47
CA ILE A 201 -13.89 18.06 4.50
C ILE A 201 -13.73 18.87 5.80
N LYS A 202 -12.50 19.18 6.21
CA LYS A 202 -12.25 20.00 7.41
C LYS A 202 -12.68 21.45 7.21
N SER A 203 -12.48 22.01 6.03
CA SER A 203 -12.90 23.38 5.70
C SER A 203 -14.41 23.53 5.71
N SER A 204 -15.15 22.56 5.12
CA SER A 204 -16.61 22.60 5.06
C SER A 204 -17.29 22.44 6.45
N ARG A 205 -16.62 21.79 7.41
CA ARG A 205 -17.14 21.65 8.79
C ARG A 205 -16.92 22.90 9.64
N ASN A 206 -16.00 23.78 9.25
CA ASN A 206 -15.66 25.00 10.00
C ASN A 206 -16.36 26.27 9.47
N THR A 207 -17.26 26.17 8.48
CA THR A 207 -18.08 27.29 8.02
C THR A 207 -19.27 27.41 8.98
N PRO A 208 -19.38 28.50 9.81
CA PRO A 208 -20.56 28.70 10.67
C PRO A 208 -21.78 28.84 9.76
N MET A 209 -22.87 28.12 10.08
CA MET A 209 -24.17 28.45 9.54
C MET A 209 -24.47 29.88 9.93
N ALA A 210 -24.45 30.81 8.99
CA ALA A 210 -25.00 32.13 9.17
C ALA A 210 -26.53 31.95 9.30
N LEU A 211 -27.04 32.22 10.53
CA LEU A 211 -28.46 32.33 10.84
C LEU A 211 -28.98 33.68 10.32
#